data_722af73ea697396d1508eee213680f7e
#
_entry.id   722af73ea697396d1508eee213680f7e
#
_cell.length_a   1.000
_cell.length_b   1.000
_cell.length_c   1.000
_cell.angle_alpha   90.00
_cell.angle_beta   90.00
_cell.angle_gamma   90.00
#
_symmetry.space_group_name_H-M   'P 1'
#
loop_
_entity.id
_entity.type
_entity.pdbx_description
1 polymer ?
#
loop_
_entity_poly.entity_id
_entity_poly.type
_entity_poly.pdbx_seq_one_letter_code
_entity_poly.pdbx_strand_id
1 'polypeptide(L)'
;MRSSLSILFYLKHGSPSRDGRLPLMCRITIDGDSTSFSCKRRILPEQWDARRGEMTGNNEEAVLINRELRQLREQLLENFSAILQEYGSIRPKWLKDYTLGAPERQEMLLYMFNKHNEDFRKMVGHGRSNKSYQRYDVVYRHLRAFIRERYHLEDVRVRYVTITMINAFEQYLRTSAGLKNNTVWVYMITFKHIVSLARAAGAIRSDPFATYKNRFEQVERGYLTEEELQRLLQFRPESEMQGLIRDLFIFSAFTGLSYSDIKALRWDNVRTLFEGQRWIVTRRRKTHTPSNLLLLDIPEQILDRRGDPDAARIFKMPSNNCCNDYLVEMGRQCGIATRITFHIARHTFATLSLSKGVPIETLSSILGHTSIRTTQIYAKITNKKISQDMHVLAERIKDLKLPS
;
A
#
# COMPACT_ATOMS: atom_id res chain seq x y z
N MET A 1 -35.30 -2.31 -3.71
CA MET A 1 -36.30 -2.12 -2.64
C MET A 1 -36.12 -0.73 -2.06
N ARG A 2 -37.21 0.03 -1.84
CA ARG A 2 -37.13 1.32 -1.14
C ARG A 2 -37.04 1.03 0.34
N SER A 3 -35.98 1.42 1.01
CA SER A 3 -35.85 1.31 2.47
C SER A 3 -36.90 2.18 3.15
N SER A 4 -37.58 1.63 4.16
CA SER A 4 -38.62 2.33 4.93
C SER A 4 -38.05 2.89 6.21
N LEU A 5 -38.28 4.18 6.48
CA LEU A 5 -37.89 4.87 7.71
C LEU A 5 -39.15 5.19 8.55
N SER A 6 -39.10 4.83 9.83
CA SER A 6 -40.11 5.27 10.84
C SER A 6 -39.39 5.93 12.01
N ILE A 7 -39.91 7.08 12.44
CA ILE A 7 -39.38 7.87 13.56
C ILE A 7 -40.51 8.03 14.59
N LEU A 8 -40.30 7.50 15.79
CA LEU A 8 -41.25 7.57 16.89
C LEU A 8 -40.64 8.27 18.10
N PHE A 9 -41.34 9.30 18.59
CA PHE A 9 -41.04 9.92 19.89
C PHE A 9 -41.96 9.31 20.93
N TYR A 10 -41.41 8.95 22.10
CA TYR A 10 -42.19 8.30 23.18
C TYR A 10 -41.58 8.56 24.55
N LEU A 11 -42.37 8.48 25.60
CA LEU A 11 -41.89 8.52 26.98
C LEU A 11 -41.47 7.13 27.46
N LYS A 12 -40.27 7.04 28.06
CA LYS A 12 -39.78 5.77 28.62
C LYS A 12 -40.31 5.57 30.03
N HIS A 13 -41.22 4.64 30.20
CA HIS A 13 -41.72 4.19 31.52
C HIS A 13 -40.60 3.43 32.27
N GLY A 14 -40.59 3.54 33.61
CA GLY A 14 -39.66 2.82 34.50
C GLY A 14 -38.48 3.61 35.04
N SER A 15 -38.31 4.91 34.69
CA SER A 15 -37.25 5.77 35.24
C SER A 15 -37.77 7.21 35.48
N PRO A 16 -38.82 7.41 36.30
CA PRO A 16 -39.36 8.73 36.63
C PRO A 16 -38.30 9.51 37.43
N SER A 17 -38.24 10.84 37.23
CA SER A 17 -37.52 11.74 38.12
C SER A 17 -38.33 11.98 39.42
N ARG A 18 -37.77 12.65 40.43
CA ARG A 18 -38.41 12.91 41.70
C ARG A 18 -39.71 13.72 41.54
N ASP A 19 -39.84 14.49 40.47
CA ASP A 19 -41.00 15.29 40.08
C ASP A 19 -41.97 14.57 39.12
N GLY A 20 -41.84 13.24 38.95
CA GLY A 20 -42.72 12.42 38.12
C GLY A 20 -42.49 12.49 36.61
N ARG A 21 -41.57 13.32 36.14
CA ARG A 21 -41.26 13.45 34.70
C ARG A 21 -40.55 12.21 34.15
N LEU A 22 -40.96 11.76 32.95
CA LEU A 22 -40.36 10.62 32.23
C LEU A 22 -39.39 11.09 31.14
N PRO A 23 -38.32 10.32 30.86
CA PRO A 23 -37.40 10.63 29.76
C PRO A 23 -38.08 10.54 28.41
N LEU A 24 -37.92 11.57 27.57
CA LEU A 24 -38.37 11.58 26.18
C LEU A 24 -37.31 10.85 25.32
N MET A 25 -37.74 9.88 24.55
CA MET A 25 -36.92 9.02 23.69
C MET A 25 -37.36 9.17 22.24
N CYS A 26 -36.36 9.05 21.34
CA CYS A 26 -36.61 8.85 19.91
C CYS A 26 -36.24 7.42 19.53
N ARG A 27 -37.15 6.71 18.82
CA ARG A 27 -36.88 5.41 18.18
C ARG A 27 -36.85 5.61 16.69
N ILE A 28 -35.81 5.10 16.08
CA ILE A 28 -35.62 5.03 14.62
C ILE A 28 -35.76 3.57 14.21
N THR A 29 -36.65 3.27 13.25
CA THR A 29 -36.80 1.94 12.66
C THR A 29 -36.56 2.03 11.17
N ILE A 30 -35.68 1.19 10.63
CA ILE A 30 -35.38 1.08 9.20
C ILE A 30 -35.46 -0.40 8.84
N ASP A 31 -36.33 -0.75 7.89
CA ASP A 31 -36.49 -2.11 7.35
C ASP A 31 -36.64 -3.19 8.45
N GLY A 32 -37.36 -2.88 9.54
CA GLY A 32 -37.58 -3.76 10.67
C GLY A 32 -36.55 -3.71 11.80
N ASP A 33 -35.34 -3.23 11.55
CA ASP A 33 -34.35 -3.00 12.59
C ASP A 33 -34.59 -1.67 13.31
N SER A 34 -34.34 -1.61 14.63
CA SER A 34 -34.59 -0.39 15.40
C SER A 34 -33.45 -0.03 16.36
N THR A 35 -33.32 1.28 16.63
CA THR A 35 -32.47 1.84 17.68
C THR A 35 -33.18 2.99 18.38
N SER A 36 -32.84 3.25 19.65
CA SER A 36 -33.44 4.34 20.42
C SER A 36 -32.35 5.19 21.07
N PHE A 37 -32.66 6.49 21.31
CA PHE A 37 -31.81 7.39 22.04
C PHE A 37 -32.65 8.43 22.81
N SER A 38 -32.04 9.07 23.82
CA SER A 38 -32.70 10.10 24.62
C SER A 38 -32.65 11.45 23.89
N CYS A 39 -33.77 12.16 23.88
CA CYS A 39 -33.86 13.53 23.42
C CYS A 39 -33.38 14.55 24.47
N LYS A 40 -32.82 14.06 25.61
CA LYS A 40 -32.31 14.88 26.73
C LYS A 40 -33.38 15.82 27.34
N ARG A 41 -34.68 15.48 27.18
CA ARG A 41 -35.82 16.14 27.78
C ARG A 41 -36.59 15.17 28.66
N ARG A 42 -37.29 15.69 29.64
CA ARG A 42 -38.19 14.94 30.52
C ARG A 42 -39.53 15.64 30.55
N ILE A 43 -40.64 14.89 30.43
CA ILE A 43 -41.99 15.41 30.29
C ILE A 43 -42.89 14.68 31.27
N LEU A 44 -43.89 15.37 31.84
CA LEU A 44 -44.95 14.76 32.63
C LEU A 44 -45.85 13.89 31.72
N PRO A 45 -46.22 12.67 32.11
CA PRO A 45 -47.03 11.78 31.25
C PRO A 45 -48.32 12.40 30.75
N GLU A 46 -48.98 13.20 31.58
CA GLU A 46 -50.25 13.90 31.29
C GLU A 46 -50.09 15.03 30.26
N GLN A 47 -48.87 15.51 30.06
CA GLN A 47 -48.51 16.54 29.06
C GLN A 47 -48.02 15.96 27.74
N TRP A 48 -48.16 14.64 27.53
CA TRP A 48 -47.65 13.97 26.33
C TRP A 48 -48.77 13.31 25.53
N ASP A 49 -48.95 13.69 24.28
CA ASP A 49 -49.80 12.99 23.32
C ASP A 49 -49.03 11.90 22.62
N ALA A 50 -49.22 10.64 23.02
CA ALA A 50 -48.54 9.49 22.45
C ALA A 50 -48.95 9.21 20.98
N ARG A 51 -50.12 9.65 20.53
CA ARG A 51 -50.59 9.46 19.13
C ARG A 51 -49.94 10.44 18.20
N ARG A 52 -49.82 11.71 18.63
CA ARG A 52 -49.15 12.76 17.84
C ARG A 52 -47.62 12.74 18.00
N GLY A 53 -47.10 12.16 19.09
CA GLY A 53 -45.70 12.19 19.45
C GLY A 53 -45.21 13.61 19.78
N GLU A 54 -46.08 14.40 20.43
CA GLU A 54 -45.85 15.81 20.76
C GLU A 54 -46.31 16.11 22.19
N MET A 55 -45.77 17.18 22.77
CA MET A 55 -46.18 17.70 24.06
C MET A 55 -47.50 18.48 23.91
N THR A 56 -48.45 18.23 24.81
CA THR A 56 -49.76 18.93 24.84
C THR A 56 -49.63 20.32 25.44
N GLY A 57 -50.53 21.25 25.03
CA GLY A 57 -50.57 22.61 25.53
C GLY A 57 -49.85 23.64 24.66
N ASN A 58 -50.04 24.92 24.97
CA ASN A 58 -49.48 26.07 24.22
C ASN A 58 -48.53 26.93 25.08
N ASN A 59 -48.03 26.36 26.20
CA ASN A 59 -47.02 27.03 27.00
C ASN A 59 -45.65 27.07 26.28
N GLU A 60 -44.77 27.94 26.71
CA GLU A 60 -43.44 28.13 26.11
C GLU A 60 -42.64 26.81 26.05
N GLU A 61 -42.73 25.97 27.10
CA GLU A 61 -42.07 24.69 27.18
C GLU A 61 -42.56 23.74 26.09
N ALA A 62 -43.89 23.60 25.89
CA ALA A 62 -44.48 22.75 24.86
C ALA A 62 -44.13 23.24 23.46
N VAL A 63 -44.17 24.56 23.21
CA VAL A 63 -43.82 25.14 21.91
C VAL A 63 -42.33 24.88 21.58
N LEU A 64 -41.45 25.08 22.57
CA LEU A 64 -40.02 24.85 22.42
C LEU A 64 -39.71 23.35 22.12
N ILE A 65 -40.21 22.45 22.94
CA ILE A 65 -39.98 21.02 22.81
C ILE A 65 -40.51 20.50 21.47
N ASN A 66 -41.75 20.89 21.09
CA ASN A 66 -42.36 20.46 19.84
C ASN A 66 -41.59 21.01 18.62
N ARG A 67 -41.01 22.20 18.72
CA ARG A 67 -40.10 22.76 17.70
C ARG A 67 -38.81 21.92 17.58
N GLU A 68 -38.18 21.59 18.70
CA GLU A 68 -36.98 20.74 18.74
C GLU A 68 -37.27 19.35 18.15
N LEU A 69 -38.40 18.74 18.44
CA LEU A 69 -38.79 17.42 17.89
C LEU A 69 -39.01 17.47 16.38
N ARG A 70 -39.64 18.53 15.87
CA ARG A 70 -39.78 18.75 14.42
C ARG A 70 -38.44 18.91 13.73
N GLN A 71 -37.57 19.76 14.26
CA GLN A 71 -36.22 19.95 13.71
C GLN A 71 -35.42 18.63 13.71
N LEU A 72 -35.49 17.86 14.79
CA LEU A 72 -34.82 16.57 14.88
C LEU A 72 -35.39 15.56 13.86
N ARG A 73 -36.71 15.56 13.64
CA ARG A 73 -37.38 14.70 12.64
C ARG A 73 -36.93 15.07 11.22
N GLU A 74 -36.91 16.37 10.89
CA GLU A 74 -36.45 16.88 9.59
C GLU A 74 -34.97 16.49 9.34
N GLN A 75 -34.13 16.71 10.31
CA GLN A 75 -32.71 16.36 10.22
C GLN A 75 -32.47 14.84 10.04
N LEU A 76 -33.27 14.01 10.73
CA LEU A 76 -33.22 12.55 10.54
C LEU A 76 -33.67 12.14 9.13
N LEU A 77 -34.70 12.77 8.56
CA LEU A 77 -35.19 12.49 7.21
C LEU A 77 -34.20 12.93 6.13
N GLU A 78 -33.61 14.10 6.27
CA GLU A 78 -32.57 14.61 5.38
C GLU A 78 -31.34 13.71 5.40
N ASN A 79 -30.83 13.40 6.59
CA ASN A 79 -29.67 12.53 6.76
C ASN A 79 -29.94 11.11 6.24
N PHE A 80 -31.15 10.58 6.45
CA PHE A 80 -31.55 9.27 5.90
C PHE A 80 -31.48 9.28 4.37
N SER A 81 -32.06 10.30 3.74
CA SER A 81 -32.09 10.43 2.29
C SER A 81 -30.68 10.58 1.70
N ALA A 82 -29.85 11.44 2.30
CA ALA A 82 -28.48 11.64 1.90
C ALA A 82 -27.65 10.36 2.01
N ILE A 83 -27.72 9.67 3.16
CA ILE A 83 -26.97 8.43 3.41
C ILE A 83 -27.46 7.31 2.48
N LEU A 84 -28.78 7.17 2.27
CA LEU A 84 -29.33 6.13 1.40
C LEU A 84 -28.94 6.33 -0.06
N GLN A 85 -28.99 7.57 -0.55
CA GLN A 85 -28.57 7.92 -1.91
C GLN A 85 -27.11 7.62 -2.16
N GLU A 86 -26.30 7.80 -1.15
CA GLU A 86 -24.85 7.74 -1.25
C GLU A 86 -24.30 6.34 -1.00
N TYR A 87 -24.86 5.61 -0.04
CA TYR A 87 -24.34 4.31 0.39
C TYR A 87 -25.21 3.12 -0.04
N GLY A 88 -26.39 3.38 -0.61
CA GLY A 88 -27.32 2.35 -1.09
C GLY A 88 -27.99 1.51 0.00
N SER A 89 -27.53 1.62 1.25
CA SER A 89 -28.12 0.95 2.43
C SER A 89 -27.80 1.73 3.70
N ILE A 90 -28.70 1.66 4.68
CA ILE A 90 -28.53 2.35 5.95
C ILE A 90 -29.09 1.50 7.10
N ARG A 91 -28.45 1.56 8.28
CA ARG A 91 -28.95 0.94 9.52
C ARG A 91 -29.38 2.01 10.53
N PRO A 92 -30.40 1.74 11.39
CA PRO A 92 -30.89 2.72 12.36
C PRO A 92 -29.82 3.31 13.27
N LYS A 93 -28.87 2.48 13.71
CA LYS A 93 -27.76 2.92 14.55
C LYS A 93 -26.83 3.91 13.81
N TRP A 94 -26.63 3.71 12.51
CA TRP A 94 -25.85 4.63 11.69
C TRP A 94 -26.52 6.00 11.58
N LEU A 95 -27.83 6.02 11.22
CA LEU A 95 -28.60 7.27 11.14
C LEU A 95 -28.58 8.04 12.47
N LYS A 96 -28.80 7.34 13.60
CA LYS A 96 -28.69 7.91 14.93
C LYS A 96 -27.33 8.57 15.16
N ASP A 97 -26.26 7.80 14.92
CA ASP A 97 -24.88 8.24 15.20
C ASP A 97 -24.46 9.40 14.30
N TYR A 98 -24.96 9.44 13.06
CA TYR A 98 -24.74 10.53 12.10
C TYR A 98 -25.46 11.82 12.53
N THR A 99 -26.72 11.68 12.99
CA THR A 99 -27.58 12.83 13.35
C THR A 99 -27.19 13.46 14.70
N LEU A 100 -26.81 12.63 15.68
CA LEU A 100 -26.54 13.12 17.04
C LEU A 100 -25.13 13.76 17.21
N GLY A 101 -24.26 13.66 16.22
CA GLY A 101 -22.92 14.24 16.26
C GLY A 101 -22.04 13.72 17.41
N ALA A 102 -20.75 13.73 17.20
CA ALA A 102 -19.66 13.36 18.11
C ALA A 102 -19.48 11.87 18.41
N PRO A 103 -18.83 11.15 17.49
CA PRO A 103 -18.15 9.90 17.81
C PRO A 103 -16.98 10.17 18.75
N GLU A 104 -16.64 9.20 19.57
CA GLU A 104 -15.29 9.18 20.13
C GLU A 104 -14.29 9.29 18.98
N ARG A 105 -13.39 10.26 19.04
CA ARG A 105 -12.38 10.50 17.97
C ARG A 105 -11.65 9.21 17.56
N GLN A 106 -11.52 8.28 18.50
CA GLN A 106 -10.86 6.98 18.30
C GLN A 106 -11.57 6.05 17.31
N GLU A 107 -12.85 6.30 16.98
CA GLU A 107 -13.59 5.50 15.98
C GLU A 107 -13.58 6.14 14.57
N MET A 108 -12.95 7.31 14.41
CA MET A 108 -12.91 8.02 13.13
C MET A 108 -11.77 7.53 12.25
N LEU A 109 -12.06 7.26 11.00
CA LEU A 109 -11.13 6.61 10.05
C LEU A 109 -9.87 7.46 9.81
N LEU A 110 -10.04 8.73 9.47
CA LEU A 110 -8.89 9.61 9.19
C LEU A 110 -8.10 9.92 10.45
N TYR A 111 -8.77 10.05 11.60
CA TYR A 111 -8.09 10.21 12.88
C TYR A 111 -7.22 8.98 13.20
N MET A 112 -7.76 7.76 13.07
CA MET A 112 -7.00 6.51 13.27
C MET A 112 -5.82 6.41 12.29
N PHE A 113 -6.04 6.77 11.03
CA PHE A 113 -5.00 6.74 10.00
C PHE A 113 -3.90 7.76 10.33
N ASN A 114 -4.27 8.99 10.70
CA ASN A 114 -3.29 10.02 11.06
C ASN A 114 -2.46 9.60 12.28
N LYS A 115 -3.11 9.09 13.32
CA LYS A 115 -2.42 8.56 14.52
C LYS A 115 -1.43 7.46 14.16
N HIS A 116 -1.84 6.50 13.32
CA HIS A 116 -0.93 5.50 12.78
C HIS A 116 0.27 6.14 12.07
N ASN A 117 0.05 7.16 11.24
CA ASN A 117 1.12 7.84 10.51
C ASN A 117 2.09 8.57 11.45
N GLU A 118 1.58 9.22 12.50
CA GLU A 118 2.40 9.86 13.53
C GLU A 118 3.30 8.86 14.25
N ASP A 119 2.73 7.72 14.66
CA ASP A 119 3.48 6.67 15.36
C ASP A 119 4.48 5.97 14.40
N PHE A 120 4.09 5.74 13.15
CA PHE A 120 4.99 5.21 12.13
C PHE A 120 6.15 6.17 11.85
N ARG A 121 5.91 7.48 11.84
CA ARG A 121 6.94 8.52 11.63
C ARG A 121 8.01 8.49 12.71
N LYS A 122 7.62 8.29 13.98
CA LYS A 122 8.56 8.15 15.11
C LYS A 122 9.49 6.95 14.95
N MET A 123 9.03 5.91 14.24
CA MET A 123 9.81 4.69 13.98
C MET A 123 10.68 4.76 12.73
N VAL A 124 10.64 5.87 11.97
CA VAL A 124 11.51 6.05 10.79
C VAL A 124 12.96 6.12 11.23
N GLY A 125 13.82 5.26 10.64
CA GLY A 125 15.20 5.08 11.06
C GLY A 125 15.40 3.98 12.12
N HIS A 126 14.33 3.56 12.81
CA HIS A 126 14.30 2.50 13.81
C HIS A 126 13.50 1.29 13.30
N GLY A 127 13.96 0.68 12.21
CA GLY A 127 13.31 -0.48 11.57
C GLY A 127 12.20 -0.15 10.59
N ARG A 128 11.83 1.13 10.42
CA ARG A 128 10.88 1.60 9.42
C ARG A 128 11.53 2.56 8.41
N SER A 129 11.15 2.44 7.12
CA SER A 129 11.71 3.30 6.08
C SER A 129 10.88 4.56 5.88
N ASN A 130 11.55 5.69 5.58
CA ASN A 130 10.89 6.94 5.22
C ASN A 130 9.99 6.79 3.97
N LYS A 131 10.39 5.97 2.99
CA LYS A 131 9.55 5.69 1.79
C LYS A 131 8.22 5.01 2.16
N SER A 132 8.23 4.13 3.16
CA SER A 132 6.99 3.51 3.65
C SER A 132 6.10 4.54 4.34
N TYR A 133 6.67 5.43 5.17
CA TYR A 133 5.93 6.54 5.77
C TYR A 133 5.29 7.44 4.70
N GLN A 134 6.07 7.89 3.71
CA GLN A 134 5.58 8.72 2.61
C GLN A 134 4.40 8.07 1.87
N ARG A 135 4.43 6.76 1.66
CA ARG A 135 3.31 6.03 1.05
C ARG A 135 2.04 6.11 1.90
N TYR A 136 2.12 5.87 3.21
CA TYR A 136 0.98 6.02 4.11
C TYR A 136 0.42 7.44 4.11
N ASP A 137 1.29 8.44 4.13
CA ASP A 137 0.89 9.85 4.09
C ASP A 137 0.18 10.22 2.78
N VAL A 138 0.68 9.74 1.64
CA VAL A 138 0.03 9.97 0.34
C VAL A 138 -1.35 9.31 0.30
N VAL A 139 -1.49 8.07 0.77
CA VAL A 139 -2.79 7.38 0.81
C VAL A 139 -3.77 8.10 1.74
N TYR A 140 -3.31 8.56 2.90
CA TYR A 140 -4.11 9.38 3.81
C TYR A 140 -4.66 10.63 3.12
N ARG A 141 -3.81 11.37 2.39
CA ARG A 141 -4.23 12.57 1.65
C ARG A 141 -5.26 12.28 0.58
N HIS A 142 -5.10 11.20 -0.20
CA HIS A 142 -6.10 10.79 -1.17
C HIS A 142 -7.41 10.38 -0.50
N LEU A 143 -7.36 9.62 0.58
CA LEU A 143 -8.57 9.19 1.29
C LEU A 143 -9.33 10.40 1.89
N ARG A 144 -8.60 11.37 2.46
CA ARG A 144 -9.17 12.62 2.97
C ARG A 144 -9.84 13.44 1.86
N ALA A 145 -9.16 13.58 0.71
CA ALA A 145 -9.72 14.29 -0.45
C ALA A 145 -10.99 13.60 -0.96
N PHE A 146 -10.97 12.28 -1.10
CA PHE A 146 -12.11 11.47 -1.51
C PHE A 146 -13.30 11.64 -0.55
N ILE A 147 -13.08 11.58 0.77
CA ILE A 147 -14.15 11.76 1.77
C ILE A 147 -14.76 13.14 1.68
N ARG A 148 -13.94 14.17 1.50
CA ARG A 148 -14.44 15.55 1.36
C ARG A 148 -15.21 15.77 0.05
N GLU A 149 -14.68 15.27 -1.06
CA GLU A 149 -15.24 15.49 -2.39
C GLU A 149 -16.57 14.74 -2.57
N ARG A 150 -16.59 13.46 -2.13
CA ARG A 150 -17.74 12.60 -2.37
C ARG A 150 -18.81 12.66 -1.28
N TYR A 151 -18.39 12.87 -0.03
CA TYR A 151 -19.29 12.77 1.13
C TYR A 151 -19.48 14.11 1.85
N HIS A 152 -18.76 15.14 1.44
CA HIS A 152 -18.80 16.46 2.08
C HIS A 152 -18.56 16.40 3.62
N LEU A 153 -17.76 15.42 4.05
CA LEU A 153 -17.42 15.16 5.46
C LEU A 153 -15.93 15.43 5.71
N GLU A 154 -15.61 15.85 6.93
CA GLU A 154 -14.21 15.98 7.37
C GLU A 154 -13.58 14.62 7.72
N ASP A 155 -14.38 13.66 8.19
CA ASP A 155 -13.99 12.30 8.53
C ASP A 155 -15.22 11.39 8.58
N VAL A 156 -15.01 10.07 8.56
CA VAL A 156 -16.09 9.06 8.66
C VAL A 156 -15.75 8.07 9.76
N ARG A 157 -16.76 7.50 10.41
CA ARG A 157 -16.53 6.41 11.36
C ARG A 157 -16.05 5.17 10.62
N VAL A 158 -15.03 4.51 11.14
CA VAL A 158 -14.46 3.29 10.52
C VAL A 158 -15.49 2.17 10.35
N ARG A 159 -16.51 2.11 11.22
CA ARG A 159 -17.61 1.14 11.13
C ARG A 159 -18.50 1.33 9.89
N TYR A 160 -18.43 2.49 9.25
CA TYR A 160 -19.19 2.81 8.03
C TYR A 160 -18.38 2.59 6.75
N VAL A 161 -17.15 2.13 6.88
CA VAL A 161 -16.38 1.66 5.72
C VAL A 161 -17.03 0.39 5.19
N THR A 162 -17.74 0.51 4.09
CA THR A 162 -18.41 -0.61 3.40
C THR A 162 -17.65 -0.99 2.15
N ILE A 163 -17.99 -2.14 1.55
CA ILE A 163 -17.45 -2.54 0.25
C ILE A 163 -17.76 -1.51 -0.84
N THR A 164 -18.91 -0.84 -0.77
CA THR A 164 -19.30 0.23 -1.69
C THR A 164 -18.34 1.41 -1.58
N MET A 165 -18.03 1.87 -0.36
CA MET A 165 -17.05 2.93 -0.13
C MET A 165 -15.64 2.54 -0.62
N ILE A 166 -15.23 1.29 -0.38
CA ILE A 166 -13.93 0.76 -0.82
C ILE A 166 -13.82 0.81 -2.35
N ASN A 167 -14.85 0.32 -3.07
CA ASN A 167 -14.89 0.35 -4.53
C ASN A 167 -14.95 1.79 -5.06
N ALA A 168 -15.69 2.69 -4.42
CA ALA A 168 -15.74 4.09 -4.79
C ALA A 168 -14.39 4.80 -4.60
N PHE A 169 -13.66 4.48 -3.55
CA PHE A 169 -12.30 5.01 -3.34
C PHE A 169 -11.31 4.47 -4.39
N GLU A 170 -11.39 3.19 -4.74
CA GLU A 170 -10.60 2.64 -5.85
C GLU A 170 -10.91 3.36 -7.17
N GLN A 171 -12.20 3.57 -7.49
CA GLN A 171 -12.61 4.32 -8.67
C GLN A 171 -12.04 5.74 -8.66
N TYR A 172 -12.15 6.47 -7.55
CA TYR A 172 -11.56 7.79 -7.37
C TYR A 172 -10.05 7.80 -7.66
N LEU A 173 -9.31 6.81 -7.13
CA LEU A 173 -7.87 6.71 -7.38
C LEU A 173 -7.55 6.49 -8.88
N ARG A 174 -8.40 5.76 -9.60
CA ARG A 174 -8.23 5.49 -11.03
C ARG A 174 -8.63 6.68 -11.91
N THR A 175 -9.76 7.30 -11.63
CA THR A 175 -10.36 8.35 -12.48
C THR A 175 -9.90 9.74 -12.06
N SER A 176 -10.23 10.20 -10.88
CA SER A 176 -9.95 11.57 -10.42
C SER A 176 -8.47 11.78 -10.11
N ALA A 177 -7.80 10.81 -9.48
CA ALA A 177 -6.37 10.90 -9.20
C ALA A 177 -5.47 10.41 -10.35
N GLY A 178 -6.03 9.77 -11.40
CA GLY A 178 -5.32 9.33 -12.61
C GLY A 178 -4.21 8.30 -12.37
N LEU A 179 -4.31 7.48 -11.33
CA LEU A 179 -3.24 6.57 -10.92
C LEU A 179 -3.26 5.27 -11.73
N LYS A 180 -2.06 4.76 -12.04
CA LYS A 180 -1.88 3.48 -12.71
C LYS A 180 -2.25 2.31 -11.80
N ASN A 181 -2.70 1.18 -12.39
CA ASN A 181 -3.22 0.01 -11.70
C ASN A 181 -2.38 -0.46 -10.49
N ASN A 182 -1.08 -0.65 -10.67
CA ASN A 182 -0.22 -1.12 -9.58
C ASN A 182 -0.03 -0.11 -8.44
N THR A 183 -0.15 1.20 -8.73
CA THR A 183 -0.16 2.24 -7.69
C THR A 183 -1.46 2.18 -6.89
N VAL A 184 -2.60 2.04 -7.58
CA VAL A 184 -3.91 1.84 -6.95
C VAL A 184 -3.87 0.57 -6.09
N TRP A 185 -3.34 -0.54 -6.61
CA TRP A 185 -3.18 -1.79 -5.86
C TRP A 185 -2.42 -1.58 -4.53
N VAL A 186 -1.27 -0.88 -4.56
CA VAL A 186 -0.49 -0.57 -3.36
C VAL A 186 -1.26 0.31 -2.39
N TYR A 187 -2.01 1.30 -2.89
CA TYR A 187 -2.78 2.22 -2.05
C TYR A 187 -3.96 1.52 -1.38
N MET A 188 -4.65 0.65 -2.10
CA MET A 188 -5.74 -0.14 -1.55
C MET A 188 -5.26 -1.14 -0.48
N ILE A 189 -4.09 -1.78 -0.67
CA ILE A 189 -3.47 -2.60 0.39
C ILE A 189 -3.14 -1.76 1.62
N THR A 190 -2.65 -0.54 1.42
CA THR A 190 -2.33 0.38 2.52
C THR A 190 -3.60 0.77 3.28
N PHE A 191 -4.68 1.08 2.57
CA PHE A 191 -5.99 1.36 3.18
C PHE A 191 -6.54 0.14 3.93
N LYS A 192 -6.51 -1.05 3.30
CA LYS A 192 -6.89 -2.31 3.94
C LYS A 192 -6.14 -2.54 5.26
N HIS A 193 -4.84 -2.23 5.29
CA HIS A 193 -4.05 -2.37 6.52
C HIS A 193 -4.58 -1.47 7.65
N ILE A 194 -4.91 -0.20 7.37
CA ILE A 194 -5.48 0.71 8.38
C ILE A 194 -6.82 0.17 8.91
N VAL A 195 -7.69 -0.32 8.01
CA VAL A 195 -8.97 -0.92 8.41
C VAL A 195 -8.76 -2.19 9.23
N SER A 196 -7.72 -2.99 8.92
CA SER A 196 -7.37 -4.18 9.71
C SER A 196 -6.90 -3.82 11.12
N LEU A 197 -6.18 -2.70 11.30
CA LEU A 197 -5.80 -2.19 12.62
C LEU A 197 -7.03 -1.74 13.42
N ALA A 198 -7.98 -1.08 12.77
CA ALA A 198 -9.25 -0.70 13.40
C ALA A 198 -10.05 -1.93 13.87
N ARG A 199 -10.03 -3.01 13.09
CA ARG A 199 -10.64 -4.28 13.48
C ARG A 199 -9.92 -4.92 14.66
N ALA A 200 -8.60 -4.94 14.65
CA ALA A 200 -7.80 -5.46 15.76
C ALA A 200 -8.02 -4.67 17.06
N ALA A 201 -8.28 -3.36 16.97
CA ALA A 201 -8.65 -2.49 18.08
C ALA A 201 -10.14 -2.64 18.52
N GLY A 202 -10.93 -3.51 17.88
CA GLY A 202 -12.34 -3.74 18.23
C GLY A 202 -13.32 -2.66 17.71
N ALA A 203 -12.86 -1.67 16.93
CA ALA A 203 -13.70 -0.62 16.37
C ALA A 203 -14.70 -1.15 15.33
N ILE A 204 -14.37 -2.25 14.65
CA ILE A 204 -15.26 -2.99 13.74
C ILE A 204 -15.17 -4.50 13.99
N ARG A 205 -16.29 -5.21 13.80
CA ARG A 205 -16.35 -6.66 14.01
C ARG A 205 -16.05 -7.47 12.75
N SER A 206 -16.54 -7.03 11.60
CA SER A 206 -16.37 -7.69 10.30
C SER A 206 -15.30 -7.00 9.44
N ASP A 207 -14.64 -7.75 8.57
CA ASP A 207 -13.70 -7.18 7.59
C ASP A 207 -14.47 -6.68 6.36
N PRO A 208 -14.56 -5.35 6.12
CA PRO A 208 -15.25 -4.83 4.95
C PRO A 208 -14.51 -5.13 3.63
N PHE A 209 -13.24 -5.54 3.70
CA PHE A 209 -12.43 -5.97 2.56
C PHE A 209 -12.56 -7.48 2.26
N ALA A 210 -13.38 -8.25 2.98
CA ALA A 210 -13.45 -9.70 2.83
C ALA A 210 -13.76 -10.15 1.38
N THR A 211 -14.62 -9.41 0.68
CA THR A 211 -15.01 -9.70 -0.72
C THR A 211 -14.25 -8.85 -1.75
N TYR A 212 -13.42 -7.90 -1.29
CA TYR A 212 -12.68 -7.01 -2.18
C TYR A 212 -11.53 -7.75 -2.85
N LYS A 213 -11.53 -7.75 -4.19
CA LYS A 213 -10.50 -8.37 -5.02
C LYS A 213 -9.68 -7.29 -5.72
N ASN A 214 -8.44 -7.16 -5.33
CA ASN A 214 -7.49 -6.27 -5.99
C ASN A 214 -6.44 -7.10 -6.74
N ARG A 215 -6.21 -6.80 -8.03
CA ARG A 215 -5.27 -7.55 -8.88
C ARG A 215 -4.04 -6.71 -9.20
N PHE A 216 -2.90 -7.26 -8.85
CA PHE A 216 -1.62 -6.75 -9.29
C PHE A 216 -1.40 -7.15 -10.76
N GLU A 217 -1.03 -6.19 -11.60
CA GLU A 217 -0.62 -6.48 -12.97
C GLU A 217 0.88 -6.73 -13.01
N GLN A 218 1.26 -7.88 -13.51
CA GLN A 218 2.67 -8.20 -13.69
C GLN A 218 3.24 -7.37 -14.83
N VAL A 219 4.09 -6.40 -14.47
CA VAL A 219 4.80 -5.56 -15.44
C VAL A 219 6.08 -6.28 -15.83
N GLU A 220 6.21 -6.58 -17.11
CA GLU A 220 7.48 -7.07 -17.64
C GLU A 220 8.50 -5.94 -17.62
N ARG A 221 9.53 -6.13 -16.82
CA ARG A 221 10.67 -5.22 -16.79
C ARG A 221 11.71 -5.78 -17.76
N GLY A 222 12.19 -4.93 -18.66
CA GLY A 222 13.25 -5.31 -19.59
C GLY A 222 14.55 -5.68 -18.86
N TYR A 223 15.43 -6.26 -19.61
CA TYR A 223 16.84 -6.49 -19.27
C TYR A 223 17.66 -6.20 -20.52
N LEU A 224 18.96 -6.01 -20.38
CA LEU A 224 19.84 -5.83 -21.52
C LEU A 224 20.29 -7.20 -22.06
N THR A 225 20.28 -7.35 -23.39
CA THR A 225 20.94 -8.49 -24.04
C THR A 225 22.47 -8.40 -23.89
N GLU A 226 23.19 -9.44 -24.24
CA GLU A 226 24.65 -9.45 -24.22
C GLU A 226 25.21 -8.38 -25.16
N GLU A 227 24.61 -8.23 -26.36
CA GLU A 227 24.99 -7.22 -27.35
C GLU A 227 24.71 -5.79 -26.86
N GLU A 228 23.57 -5.58 -26.18
CA GLU A 228 23.24 -4.27 -25.59
C GLU A 228 24.19 -3.93 -24.44
N LEU A 229 24.51 -4.91 -23.58
CA LEU A 229 25.49 -4.74 -22.50
C LEU A 229 26.87 -4.47 -23.05
N GLN A 230 27.28 -5.15 -24.15
CA GLN A 230 28.57 -4.93 -24.82
C GLN A 230 28.68 -3.52 -25.42
N ARG A 231 27.58 -3.00 -26.01
CA ARG A 231 27.54 -1.60 -26.50
C ARG A 231 27.76 -0.61 -25.37
N LEU A 232 27.14 -0.88 -24.22
CA LEU A 232 27.31 -0.01 -23.04
C LEU A 232 28.71 -0.10 -22.41
N LEU A 233 29.34 -1.28 -22.44
CA LEU A 233 30.77 -1.47 -22.05
C LEU A 233 31.72 -0.66 -22.93
N GLN A 234 31.45 -0.61 -24.24
CA GLN A 234 32.25 0.13 -25.24
C GLN A 234 31.90 1.61 -25.34
N PHE A 235 30.83 2.05 -24.68
CA PHE A 235 30.39 3.43 -24.71
C PHE A 235 31.50 4.37 -24.18
N ARG A 236 31.74 5.45 -24.91
CA ARG A 236 32.75 6.49 -24.53
C ARG A 236 32.01 7.63 -23.81
N PRO A 237 32.22 7.82 -22.50
CA PRO A 237 31.58 8.88 -21.75
C PRO A 237 32.11 10.26 -22.16
N GLU A 238 31.19 11.23 -22.24
CA GLU A 238 31.48 12.64 -22.52
C GLU A 238 31.86 13.42 -21.25
N SER A 239 31.60 12.87 -20.07
CA SER A 239 31.93 13.49 -18.78
C SER A 239 32.29 12.44 -17.72
N GLU A 240 33.02 12.90 -16.70
CA GLU A 240 33.40 12.07 -15.54
C GLU A 240 32.17 11.47 -14.85
N MET A 241 31.10 12.27 -14.69
CA MET A 241 29.84 11.81 -14.09
C MET A 241 29.18 10.70 -14.92
N GLN A 242 29.17 10.86 -16.25
CA GLN A 242 28.62 9.84 -17.14
C GLN A 242 29.44 8.56 -17.09
N GLY A 243 30.80 8.68 -17.03
CA GLY A 243 31.70 7.55 -16.87
C GLY A 243 31.49 6.82 -15.54
N LEU A 244 31.36 7.56 -14.45
CA LEU A 244 31.07 6.99 -13.14
C LEU A 244 29.77 6.22 -13.15
N ILE A 245 28.68 6.79 -13.67
CA ILE A 245 27.36 6.17 -13.68
C ILE A 245 27.34 4.93 -14.58
N ARG A 246 27.98 4.96 -15.74
CA ARG A 246 28.18 3.80 -16.61
C ARG A 246 28.86 2.66 -15.85
N ASP A 247 30.00 2.95 -15.21
CA ASP A 247 30.79 1.95 -14.49
C ASP A 247 30.00 1.35 -13.31
N LEU A 248 29.26 2.17 -12.54
CA LEU A 248 28.41 1.71 -11.45
C LEU A 248 27.25 0.84 -11.94
N PHE A 249 26.66 1.16 -13.11
CA PHE A 249 25.64 0.34 -13.73
C PHE A 249 26.20 -1.01 -14.16
N ILE A 250 27.36 -1.02 -14.82
CA ILE A 250 28.07 -2.23 -15.24
C ILE A 250 28.43 -3.08 -14.01
N PHE A 251 28.96 -2.46 -12.96
CA PHE A 251 29.22 -3.14 -11.70
C PHE A 251 27.98 -3.84 -11.16
N SER A 252 26.83 -3.16 -11.19
CA SER A 252 25.53 -3.76 -10.81
C SER A 252 25.12 -4.89 -11.75
N ALA A 253 25.38 -4.78 -13.06
CA ALA A 253 25.01 -5.77 -14.07
C ALA A 253 25.85 -7.07 -13.99
N PHE A 254 27.02 -7.02 -13.34
CA PHE A 254 27.90 -8.18 -13.11
C PHE A 254 27.91 -8.68 -11.66
N THR A 255 27.31 -7.96 -10.73
CA THR A 255 27.24 -8.37 -9.32
C THR A 255 25.80 -8.64 -8.84
N GLY A 256 24.80 -8.15 -9.55
CA GLY A 256 23.40 -8.21 -9.13
C GLY A 256 23.08 -7.31 -7.93
N LEU A 257 24.02 -6.56 -7.39
CA LEU A 257 23.80 -5.64 -6.27
C LEU A 257 22.87 -4.50 -6.70
N SER A 258 21.92 -4.14 -5.84
CA SER A 258 21.03 -3.01 -6.11
C SER A 258 21.73 -1.66 -5.86
N TYR A 259 21.16 -0.58 -6.39
CA TYR A 259 21.63 0.79 -6.12
C TYR A 259 21.88 1.04 -4.61
N SER A 260 20.97 0.62 -3.75
CA SER A 260 21.09 0.82 -2.30
C SER A 260 22.19 -0.01 -1.66
N ASP A 261 22.47 -1.19 -2.19
CA ASP A 261 23.49 -2.09 -1.70
C ASP A 261 24.88 -1.57 -2.11
N ILE A 262 25.05 -1.14 -3.37
CA ILE A 262 26.29 -0.51 -3.87
C ILE A 262 26.58 0.79 -3.11
N LYS A 263 25.55 1.64 -2.91
CA LYS A 263 25.69 2.89 -2.14
C LYS A 263 26.16 2.66 -0.70
N ALA A 264 25.87 1.50 -0.14
CA ALA A 264 26.25 1.16 1.23
C ALA A 264 27.55 0.36 1.33
N LEU A 265 28.12 -0.08 0.20
CA LEU A 265 29.27 -0.96 0.15
C LEU A 265 30.50 -0.30 0.80
N ARG A 266 31.22 -1.07 1.62
CA ARG A 266 32.43 -0.68 2.34
C ARG A 266 33.55 -1.65 2.03
N TRP A 267 34.81 -1.25 2.25
CA TRP A 267 35.96 -2.13 2.06
C TRP A 267 35.90 -3.38 2.94
N ASP A 268 35.34 -3.31 4.15
CA ASP A 268 35.12 -4.48 5.02
C ASP A 268 34.20 -5.54 4.38
N ASN A 269 33.46 -5.19 3.36
CA ASN A 269 32.64 -6.14 2.61
C ASN A 269 33.42 -6.85 1.51
N VAL A 270 34.61 -6.36 1.12
CA VAL A 270 35.47 -6.99 0.13
C VAL A 270 36.47 -7.87 0.88
N ARG A 271 36.41 -9.17 0.62
CA ARG A 271 37.27 -10.15 1.33
C ARG A 271 37.96 -11.06 0.31
N THR A 272 39.20 -11.39 0.59
CA THR A 272 39.88 -12.47 -0.13
C THR A 272 39.50 -13.80 0.53
N LEU A 273 38.86 -14.67 -0.22
CA LEU A 273 38.47 -16.00 0.22
C LEU A 273 39.05 -17.05 -0.72
N PHE A 274 38.44 -18.18 -0.85
CA PHE A 274 38.86 -19.33 -1.65
C PHE A 274 39.82 -19.00 -2.80
N GLU A 275 40.97 -19.69 -2.83
CA GLU A 275 42.01 -19.57 -3.91
C GLU A 275 42.53 -18.14 -4.16
N GLY A 276 42.48 -17.26 -3.16
CA GLY A 276 42.92 -15.88 -3.27
C GLY A 276 41.96 -14.96 -4.03
N GLN A 277 40.75 -15.41 -4.36
CA GLN A 277 39.77 -14.62 -5.11
C GLN A 277 39.08 -13.59 -4.22
N ARG A 278 38.72 -12.43 -4.78
CA ARG A 278 38.02 -11.36 -4.10
C ARG A 278 36.51 -11.62 -4.14
N TRP A 279 35.90 -11.52 -2.99
CA TRP A 279 34.47 -11.70 -2.77
C TRP A 279 33.83 -10.46 -2.17
N ILE A 280 32.57 -10.21 -2.52
CA ILE A 280 31.73 -9.29 -1.76
C ILE A 280 30.88 -10.11 -0.78
N VAL A 281 31.08 -9.87 0.52
CA VAL A 281 30.34 -10.49 1.62
C VAL A 281 29.52 -9.41 2.30
N THR A 282 28.21 -9.42 2.06
CA THR A 282 27.34 -8.34 2.51
C THR A 282 25.95 -8.84 2.89
N ARG A 283 25.11 -7.95 3.38
CA ARG A 283 23.68 -8.17 3.60
C ARG A 283 22.85 -7.15 2.85
N ARG A 284 21.76 -7.59 2.28
CA ARG A 284 20.83 -6.71 1.59
C ARG A 284 20.27 -5.63 2.52
N ARG A 285 20.33 -4.37 2.12
CA ARG A 285 19.77 -3.26 2.93
C ARG A 285 18.27 -3.34 3.15
N LYS A 286 17.53 -3.91 2.18
CA LYS A 286 16.07 -4.00 2.24
C LYS A 286 15.56 -5.17 3.06
N THR A 287 16.23 -6.31 3.03
CA THR A 287 15.74 -7.58 3.60
C THR A 287 16.64 -8.15 4.70
N HIS A 288 17.84 -7.56 4.89
CA HIS A 288 18.89 -8.03 5.79
C HIS A 288 19.37 -9.48 5.51
N THR A 289 19.01 -10.03 4.34
CA THR A 289 19.43 -11.36 3.91
C THR A 289 20.92 -11.33 3.50
N PRO A 290 21.71 -12.37 3.81
CA PRO A 290 23.06 -12.50 3.29
C PRO A 290 23.05 -12.47 1.75
N SER A 291 24.10 -11.87 1.18
CA SER A 291 24.33 -11.79 -0.26
C SER A 291 25.84 -11.83 -0.45
N ASN A 292 26.35 -12.99 -0.81
CA ASN A 292 27.77 -13.23 -1.04
C ASN A 292 27.98 -13.54 -2.52
N LEU A 293 28.97 -12.91 -3.13
CA LEU A 293 29.27 -13.11 -4.54
C LEU A 293 30.77 -13.02 -4.81
N LEU A 294 31.23 -13.81 -5.75
CA LEU A 294 32.59 -13.73 -6.29
C LEU A 294 32.68 -12.52 -7.23
N LEU A 295 33.72 -11.70 -7.08
CA LEU A 295 34.01 -10.67 -8.04
C LEU A 295 34.63 -11.28 -9.30
N LEU A 296 33.95 -11.03 -10.43
CA LEU A 296 34.47 -11.34 -11.75
C LEU A 296 35.42 -10.22 -12.21
N ASP A 297 36.19 -10.43 -13.28
CA ASP A 297 37.21 -9.50 -13.77
C ASP A 297 36.69 -8.07 -14.01
N ILE A 298 35.54 -7.92 -14.67
CA ILE A 298 34.96 -6.60 -15.00
C ILE A 298 34.57 -5.81 -13.74
N PRO A 299 33.76 -6.32 -12.80
CA PRO A 299 33.48 -5.60 -11.57
C PRO A 299 34.73 -5.39 -10.69
N GLU A 300 35.70 -6.28 -10.72
CA GLU A 300 36.98 -6.08 -10.01
C GLU A 300 37.75 -4.88 -10.55
N GLN A 301 37.93 -4.78 -11.88
CA GLN A 301 38.54 -3.61 -12.52
C GLN A 301 37.78 -2.31 -12.21
N ILE A 302 36.47 -2.34 -12.15
CA ILE A 302 35.66 -1.16 -11.78
C ILE A 302 35.91 -0.79 -10.32
N LEU A 303 35.97 -1.79 -9.44
CA LEU A 303 36.25 -1.59 -8.02
C LEU A 303 37.58 -0.88 -7.82
N ASP A 304 38.66 -1.35 -8.52
CA ASP A 304 39.98 -0.79 -8.39
C ASP A 304 40.11 0.61 -9.02
N ARG A 305 39.37 0.87 -10.10
CA ARG A 305 39.41 2.19 -10.78
C ARG A 305 38.59 3.26 -10.10
N ARG A 306 37.43 2.88 -9.51
CA ARG A 306 36.40 3.81 -8.99
C ARG A 306 36.26 3.78 -7.48
N GLY A 307 36.83 2.76 -6.83
CA GLY A 307 36.83 2.66 -5.39
C GLY A 307 37.73 3.69 -4.75
N ASP A 308 37.24 4.35 -3.72
CA ASP A 308 38.03 5.28 -2.90
C ASP A 308 38.51 4.52 -1.65
N PRO A 309 39.82 4.22 -1.55
CA PRO A 309 40.37 3.42 -0.45
C PRO A 309 40.28 4.14 0.91
N ASP A 310 40.27 5.47 0.92
CA ASP A 310 40.26 6.27 2.14
C ASP A 310 38.83 6.63 2.60
N ALA A 311 37.83 6.38 1.76
CA ALA A 311 36.46 6.71 2.08
C ALA A 311 35.77 5.60 2.90
N ALA A 312 34.87 5.99 3.78
CA ALA A 312 34.02 5.06 4.54
C ALA A 312 33.11 4.18 3.65
N ARG A 313 32.92 4.58 2.39
CA ARG A 313 32.15 3.85 1.37
C ARG A 313 32.97 3.77 0.10
N ILE A 314 33.00 2.61 -0.53
CA ILE A 314 33.80 2.35 -1.72
C ILE A 314 33.47 3.31 -2.86
N PHE A 315 32.20 3.54 -3.13
CA PHE A 315 31.74 4.35 -4.26
C PHE A 315 31.05 5.64 -3.83
N LYS A 316 31.43 6.77 -4.46
CA LYS A 316 30.68 8.03 -4.37
C LYS A 316 29.44 7.97 -5.27
N MET A 317 28.35 7.42 -4.73
CA MET A 317 27.11 7.21 -5.49
C MET A 317 26.31 8.52 -5.68
N PRO A 318 26.04 8.98 -6.91
CA PRO A 318 25.05 10.02 -7.18
C PRO A 318 23.64 9.62 -6.74
N SER A 319 22.67 10.54 -6.76
CA SER A 319 21.28 10.20 -6.46
C SER A 319 20.74 9.19 -7.48
N ASN A 320 19.77 8.35 -7.06
CA ASN A 320 19.19 7.35 -7.98
C ASN A 320 18.48 7.99 -9.19
N ASN A 321 17.88 9.17 -9.01
CA ASN A 321 17.27 9.90 -10.12
C ASN A 321 18.34 10.39 -11.11
N CYS A 322 19.41 11.01 -10.61
CA CYS A 322 20.55 11.41 -11.45
C CYS A 322 21.14 10.22 -12.21
N CYS A 323 21.36 9.07 -11.54
CA CYS A 323 21.81 7.86 -12.24
C CYS A 323 20.84 7.44 -13.36
N ASN A 324 19.54 7.45 -13.10
CA ASN A 324 18.56 7.05 -14.11
C ASN A 324 18.48 8.01 -15.28
N ASP A 325 18.62 9.33 -15.06
CA ASP A 325 18.57 10.33 -16.12
C ASP A 325 19.76 10.13 -17.08
N TYR A 326 20.98 9.97 -16.55
CA TYR A 326 22.16 9.64 -17.37
C TYR A 326 22.05 8.29 -18.06
N LEU A 327 21.52 7.27 -17.41
CA LEU A 327 21.35 5.93 -18.00
C LEU A 327 20.34 5.94 -19.16
N VAL A 328 19.27 6.70 -19.06
CA VAL A 328 18.30 6.86 -20.16
C VAL A 328 18.97 7.48 -21.38
N GLU A 329 19.77 8.53 -21.19
CA GLU A 329 20.48 9.20 -22.28
C GLU A 329 21.57 8.29 -22.89
N MET A 330 22.39 7.62 -22.09
CA MET A 330 23.36 6.64 -22.58
C MET A 330 22.69 5.50 -23.36
N GLY A 331 21.53 5.00 -22.88
CA GLY A 331 20.77 3.98 -23.59
C GLY A 331 20.33 4.44 -24.98
N ARG A 332 19.87 5.69 -25.10
CA ARG A 332 19.51 6.30 -26.38
C ARG A 332 20.71 6.39 -27.33
N GLN A 333 21.86 6.87 -26.82
CA GLN A 333 23.11 6.98 -27.58
C GLN A 333 23.66 5.61 -28.02
N CYS A 334 23.48 4.57 -27.21
CA CYS A 334 23.85 3.19 -27.56
C CYS A 334 22.82 2.47 -28.44
N GLY A 335 21.71 3.10 -28.86
CA GLY A 335 20.64 2.44 -29.63
C GLY A 335 19.96 1.30 -28.89
N ILE A 336 19.80 1.42 -27.58
CA ILE A 336 19.14 0.42 -26.73
C ILE A 336 17.65 0.80 -26.59
N ALA A 337 16.75 -0.07 -27.05
CA ALA A 337 15.31 0.17 -27.02
C ALA A 337 14.71 0.15 -25.61
N THR A 338 15.28 -0.67 -24.73
CA THR A 338 14.86 -0.78 -23.33
C THR A 338 15.22 0.49 -22.57
N ARG A 339 14.24 1.14 -21.93
CA ARG A 339 14.53 2.28 -21.04
C ARG A 339 15.42 1.83 -19.89
N ILE A 340 16.66 2.23 -19.90
CA ILE A 340 17.64 1.82 -18.90
C ILE A 340 17.37 2.60 -17.60
N THR A 341 17.28 1.87 -16.50
CA THR A 341 17.28 2.39 -15.13
C THR A 341 18.25 1.58 -14.30
N PHE A 342 18.73 2.09 -13.17
CA PHE A 342 19.68 1.35 -12.36
C PHE A 342 19.19 -0.05 -11.94
N HIS A 343 17.87 -0.23 -11.82
CA HIS A 343 17.28 -1.52 -11.49
C HIS A 343 17.39 -2.56 -12.63
N ILE A 344 17.46 -2.11 -13.89
CA ILE A 344 17.65 -2.98 -15.05
C ILE A 344 18.98 -3.75 -14.98
N ALA A 345 20.04 -3.14 -14.42
CA ALA A 345 21.31 -3.84 -14.23
C ALA A 345 21.14 -5.17 -13.46
N ARG A 346 20.40 -5.14 -12.37
CA ARG A 346 20.13 -6.35 -11.58
C ARG A 346 19.24 -7.37 -12.33
N HIS A 347 18.28 -6.90 -13.14
CA HIS A 347 17.51 -7.76 -14.03
C HIS A 347 18.38 -8.42 -15.08
N THR A 348 19.29 -7.64 -15.68
CA THR A 348 20.30 -8.11 -16.64
C THR A 348 21.17 -9.19 -16.03
N PHE A 349 21.76 -8.95 -14.85
CA PHE A 349 22.55 -9.94 -14.13
C PHE A 349 21.78 -11.23 -13.92
N ALA A 350 20.53 -11.14 -13.41
CA ALA A 350 19.71 -12.30 -13.09
C ALA A 350 19.37 -13.13 -14.36
N THR A 351 18.98 -12.45 -15.43
CA THR A 351 18.58 -13.11 -16.67
C THR A 351 19.79 -13.73 -17.38
N LEU A 352 20.92 -13.01 -17.47
CA LEU A 352 22.14 -13.52 -18.07
C LEU A 352 22.71 -14.69 -17.26
N SER A 353 22.74 -14.61 -15.93
CA SER A 353 23.23 -15.72 -15.10
C SER A 353 22.41 -17.01 -15.34
N LEU A 354 21.07 -16.91 -15.36
CA LEU A 354 20.22 -18.07 -15.65
C LEU A 354 20.42 -18.59 -17.08
N SER A 355 20.57 -17.70 -18.07
CA SER A 355 20.81 -18.11 -19.46
C SER A 355 22.16 -18.80 -19.64
N LYS A 356 23.15 -18.50 -18.82
CA LYS A 356 24.48 -19.14 -18.79
C LYS A 356 24.55 -20.37 -17.88
N GLY A 357 23.43 -20.81 -17.31
CA GLY A 357 23.33 -22.05 -16.56
C GLY A 357 23.57 -21.94 -15.05
N VAL A 358 23.66 -20.76 -14.49
CA VAL A 358 23.73 -20.61 -13.03
C VAL A 358 22.41 -21.12 -12.43
N PRO A 359 22.43 -22.07 -11.47
CA PRO A 359 21.22 -22.58 -10.83
C PRO A 359 20.43 -21.46 -10.16
N ILE A 360 19.10 -21.56 -10.22
CA ILE A 360 18.20 -20.52 -9.69
C ILE A 360 18.36 -20.33 -8.16
N GLU A 361 18.69 -21.40 -7.44
CA GLU A 361 18.95 -21.41 -6.00
C GLU A 361 20.21 -20.58 -5.69
N THR A 362 21.29 -20.83 -6.45
CA THR A 362 22.55 -20.06 -6.34
C THR A 362 22.31 -18.59 -6.65
N LEU A 363 21.60 -18.30 -7.75
CA LEU A 363 21.26 -16.93 -8.12
C LEU A 363 20.37 -16.27 -7.04
N SER A 364 19.41 -16.99 -6.49
CA SER A 364 18.56 -16.48 -5.40
C SER A 364 19.37 -16.10 -4.16
N SER A 365 20.38 -16.91 -3.83
CA SER A 365 21.31 -16.65 -2.72
C SER A 365 22.18 -15.41 -3.01
N ILE A 366 22.80 -15.32 -4.20
CA ILE A 366 23.60 -14.16 -4.64
C ILE A 366 22.76 -12.89 -4.57
N LEU A 367 21.54 -12.93 -5.10
CA LEU A 367 20.62 -11.81 -5.07
C LEU A 367 20.08 -11.51 -3.66
N GLY A 368 20.27 -12.36 -2.67
CA GLY A 368 19.74 -12.22 -1.30
C GLY A 368 18.22 -12.12 -1.29
N HIS A 369 17.53 -12.97 -2.04
CA HIS A 369 16.07 -13.09 -1.99
C HIS A 369 15.64 -13.98 -0.82
N THR A 370 14.61 -13.56 -0.09
CA THR A 370 14.03 -14.36 1.01
C THR A 370 13.14 -15.50 0.49
N SER A 371 12.75 -15.45 -0.78
CA SER A 371 11.92 -16.47 -1.43
C SER A 371 12.36 -16.64 -2.88
N ILE A 372 12.55 -17.88 -3.28
CA ILE A 372 12.90 -18.27 -4.65
C ILE A 372 11.89 -17.78 -5.69
N ARG A 373 10.61 -17.62 -5.30
CA ARG A 373 9.55 -17.04 -6.15
C ARG A 373 9.94 -15.66 -6.69
N THR A 374 10.73 -14.88 -5.92
CA THR A 374 11.23 -13.58 -6.38
C THR A 374 12.27 -13.73 -7.50
N THR A 375 13.00 -14.84 -7.56
CA THR A 375 13.97 -15.14 -8.60
C THR A 375 13.29 -15.78 -9.82
N GLN A 376 12.21 -16.51 -9.63
CA GLN A 376 11.45 -17.15 -10.71
C GLN A 376 10.90 -16.17 -11.76
N ILE A 377 10.73 -14.88 -11.41
CA ILE A 377 10.34 -13.86 -12.40
C ILE A 377 11.36 -13.69 -13.55
N TYR A 378 12.62 -14.08 -13.32
CA TYR A 378 13.68 -14.08 -14.34
C TYR A 378 13.77 -15.40 -15.11
N ALA A 379 13.20 -16.46 -14.57
CA ALA A 379 13.24 -17.80 -15.15
C ALA A 379 12.13 -17.99 -16.20
N LYS A 380 12.09 -17.13 -17.24
CA LYS A 380 11.30 -17.43 -18.42
C LYS A 380 12.02 -18.55 -19.19
N ILE A 381 11.57 -19.79 -18.99
CA ILE A 381 12.08 -20.93 -19.73
C ILE A 381 11.68 -20.74 -21.19
N THR A 382 12.67 -20.44 -22.03
CA THR A 382 12.49 -20.36 -23.48
C THR A 382 12.71 -21.75 -24.10
N ASN A 383 12.11 -22.01 -25.25
CA ASN A 383 12.35 -23.25 -26.01
C ASN A 383 13.86 -23.46 -26.30
N LYS A 384 14.61 -22.35 -26.48
CA LYS A 384 16.05 -22.38 -26.65
C LYS A 384 16.75 -22.96 -25.41
N LYS A 385 16.32 -22.53 -24.20
CA LYS A 385 16.88 -23.06 -22.94
C LYS A 385 16.54 -24.54 -22.74
N ILE A 386 15.29 -24.91 -23.02
CA ILE A 386 14.88 -26.32 -22.97
C ILE A 386 15.78 -27.17 -23.91
N SER A 387 15.98 -26.71 -25.14
CA SER A 387 16.85 -27.40 -26.11
C SER A 387 18.28 -27.54 -25.59
N GLN A 388 18.85 -26.46 -25.04
CA GLN A 388 20.21 -26.50 -24.49
C GLN A 388 20.34 -27.50 -23.33
N ASP A 389 19.40 -27.44 -22.38
CA ASP A 389 19.42 -28.34 -21.22
C ASP A 389 19.22 -29.80 -21.62
N MET A 390 18.36 -30.05 -22.61
CA MET A 390 18.17 -31.42 -23.17
C MET A 390 19.40 -31.93 -23.94
N HIS A 391 20.15 -31.07 -24.64
CA HIS A 391 21.43 -31.46 -25.22
C HIS A 391 22.45 -31.86 -24.17
N VAL A 392 22.57 -31.05 -23.09
CA VAL A 392 23.47 -31.40 -21.97
C VAL A 392 23.07 -32.71 -21.31
N LEU A 393 21.77 -32.94 -21.14
CA LEU A 393 21.28 -34.24 -20.64
C LEU A 393 21.62 -35.38 -21.57
N ALA A 394 21.36 -35.22 -22.88
CA ALA A 394 21.66 -36.24 -23.89
C ALA A 394 23.14 -36.68 -23.86
N GLU A 395 24.07 -35.73 -23.77
CA GLU A 395 25.50 -36.01 -23.62
C GLU A 395 25.83 -36.79 -22.34
N ARG A 396 25.17 -36.51 -21.23
CA ARG A 396 25.39 -37.20 -19.96
C ARG A 396 24.85 -38.61 -19.91
N ILE A 397 23.83 -38.92 -20.72
CA ILE A 397 23.18 -40.26 -20.76
C ILE A 397 23.50 -41.02 -22.03
N LYS A 398 24.44 -40.60 -22.87
CA LYS A 398 24.77 -41.22 -24.15
C LYS A 398 25.21 -42.70 -24.06
N ASP A 399 25.71 -43.11 -22.90
CA ASP A 399 26.15 -44.49 -22.65
C ASP A 399 24.98 -45.45 -22.32
N LEU A 400 23.77 -44.92 -22.09
CA LEU A 400 22.58 -45.73 -21.90
C LEU A 400 22.09 -46.25 -23.26
N LYS A 401 22.03 -47.57 -23.41
CA LYS A 401 21.54 -48.25 -24.62
C LYS A 401 20.34 -49.13 -24.29
N LEU A 402 19.39 -49.22 -25.23
CA LEU A 402 18.34 -50.21 -25.13
C LEU A 402 18.95 -51.60 -25.30
N PRO A 403 18.43 -52.63 -24.58
CA PRO A 403 18.82 -54.01 -24.86
C PRO A 403 18.48 -54.32 -26.31
N SER A 404 19.41 -54.98 -27.01
CA SER A 404 19.27 -55.43 -28.41
C SER A 404 18.20 -56.49 -28.54
#